data_b1dbd2f5de9088df4dd8882b6ee0d744
#
_entry.id   b1dbd2f5de9088df4dd8882b6ee0d744
#
_cell.length_a   1.000
_cell.length_b   1.000
_cell.length_c   1.000
_cell.angle_alpha   90.00
_cell.angle_beta   90.00
_cell.angle_gamma   90.00
#
_symmetry.space_group_name_H-M   'P 1'
#
loop_
_entity.id
_entity.type
_entity.pdbx_description
1 polymer ?
#
loop_
_entity_poly.entity_id
_entity_poly.type
_entity_poly.pdbx_seq_one_letter_code
_entity_poly.pdbx_strand_id
1 'polypeptide(L)'
;MQKFIIMPTRETIQTAGDYDLGEVAILGSSGEVVNITEQVQELNIFQAVDSPFMYGSIMINDAVGAASIIPIIGQERLLFSLRTPGTFAIDFDTYNAVIYNVDKRFQGTNRGQTLLLSFTTLENYRNTRTKVSKSFQATPSQIAEELLADSRY
;
A
#
# COMPACT_ATOMS: atom_id res chain seq x y z
N MET A 1 6.98 9.86 -23.00
CA MET A 1 8.22 9.14 -22.63
C MET A 1 8.65 9.69 -21.29
N GLN A 2 8.22 9.06 -20.22
CA GLN A 2 8.41 9.55 -18.84
C GLN A 2 9.77 9.04 -18.35
N LYS A 3 10.64 9.96 -18.01
CA LYS A 3 12.03 9.68 -17.59
C LYS A 3 11.99 9.29 -16.12
N PHE A 4 12.11 8.00 -15.82
CA PHE A 4 12.33 7.54 -14.45
C PHE A 4 13.70 8.03 -13.98
N ILE A 5 13.73 8.84 -12.95
CA ILE A 5 14.95 9.18 -12.24
C ILE A 5 15.22 8.01 -11.30
N ILE A 6 16.15 7.16 -11.67
CA ILE A 6 16.68 6.13 -10.79
C ILE A 6 17.50 6.87 -9.73
N MET A 7 16.98 6.96 -8.50
CA MET A 7 17.81 7.39 -7.38
C MET A 7 18.94 6.38 -7.17
N PRO A 8 20.16 6.85 -6.84
CA PRO A 8 21.27 5.95 -6.60
C PRO A 8 20.93 5.03 -5.43
N THR A 9 20.86 3.76 -5.69
CA THR A 9 20.61 2.71 -4.69
C THR A 9 21.78 2.70 -3.71
N ARG A 10 21.53 2.93 -2.42
CA ARG A 10 22.55 2.70 -1.38
C ARG A 10 22.78 1.21 -1.26
N GLU A 11 24.00 0.77 -1.59
CA GLU A 11 24.35 -0.66 -1.53
C GLU A 11 24.69 -1.14 -0.12
N THR A 12 24.93 -0.23 0.81
CA THR A 12 25.42 -0.58 2.16
C THR A 12 24.61 0.14 3.25
N ILE A 13 24.26 -0.61 4.30
CA ILE A 13 23.69 -0.06 5.53
C ILE A 13 24.74 0.81 6.22
N GLN A 14 24.40 2.06 6.49
CA GLN A 14 25.25 3.00 7.20
C GLN A 14 24.87 3.12 8.68
N THR A 15 23.58 3.01 8.98
CA THR A 15 23.05 3.10 10.33
C THR A 15 21.97 2.05 10.56
N ALA A 16 21.73 1.70 11.83
CA ALA A 16 20.59 0.84 12.17
C ALA A 16 19.27 1.53 11.80
N GLY A 17 18.44 0.84 11.02
CA GLY A 17 17.17 1.39 10.56
C GLY A 17 17.26 2.17 9.24
N ASP A 18 18.38 2.11 8.52
CA ASP A 18 18.45 2.67 7.17
C ASP A 18 17.42 2.04 6.26
N TYR A 19 16.74 2.88 5.49
CA TYR A 19 15.81 2.48 4.45
C TYR A 19 15.85 3.47 3.28
N ASP A 20 15.51 2.99 2.11
CA ASP A 20 15.26 3.81 0.94
C ASP A 20 13.76 3.76 0.63
N LEU A 21 13.09 4.90 0.81
CA LEU A 21 11.72 5.08 0.39
C LEU A 21 11.76 5.66 -1.03
N GLY A 22 11.27 4.89 -1.98
CA GLY A 22 11.14 5.34 -3.36
C GLY A 22 9.89 6.18 -3.58
N GLU A 23 9.29 6.03 -4.75
CA GLU A 23 8.07 6.77 -5.08
C GLU A 23 6.89 6.28 -4.25
N VAL A 24 6.16 7.23 -3.65
CA VAL A 24 4.88 6.99 -3.00
C VAL A 24 3.81 7.79 -3.71
N ALA A 25 2.77 7.12 -4.19
CA ALA A 25 1.69 7.75 -4.94
C ALA A 25 0.31 7.20 -4.53
N ILE A 26 -0.69 8.05 -4.60
CA ILE A 26 -2.10 7.66 -4.48
C ILE A 26 -2.71 7.67 -5.88
N LEU A 27 -3.30 6.55 -6.27
CA LEU A 27 -4.08 6.40 -7.49
C LEU A 27 -5.57 6.42 -7.12
N GLY A 28 -6.26 7.44 -7.57
CA GLY A 28 -7.70 7.60 -7.39
C GLY A 28 -8.52 6.65 -8.26
N SER A 29 -9.79 6.54 -7.93
CA SER A 29 -10.74 5.67 -8.65
C SER A 29 -11.01 6.12 -10.09
N SER A 30 -10.83 7.39 -10.40
CA SER A 30 -10.96 7.98 -11.73
C SER A 30 -9.68 7.90 -12.57
N GLY A 31 -8.58 7.41 -11.98
CA GLY A 31 -7.31 7.22 -12.66
C GLY A 31 -6.29 8.34 -12.45
N GLU A 32 -6.64 9.34 -11.64
CA GLU A 32 -5.66 10.37 -11.25
C GLU A 32 -4.60 9.77 -10.34
N VAL A 33 -3.35 10.18 -10.59
CA VAL A 33 -2.20 9.79 -9.77
C VAL A 33 -1.61 11.04 -9.13
N VAL A 34 -1.49 11.03 -7.82
CA VAL A 34 -0.81 12.09 -7.07
C VAL A 34 0.39 11.51 -6.35
N ASN A 35 1.56 12.02 -6.68
CA ASN A 35 2.79 11.69 -5.96
C ASN A 35 2.81 12.42 -4.62
N ILE A 36 3.01 11.66 -3.54
CA ILE A 36 3.03 12.15 -2.17
C ILE A 36 4.33 11.83 -1.44
N THR A 37 5.38 11.43 -2.15
CA THR A 37 6.63 10.94 -1.56
C THR A 37 7.22 11.89 -0.53
N GLU A 38 7.29 13.19 -0.84
CA GLU A 38 7.85 14.19 0.07
C GLU A 38 6.93 14.58 1.24
N GLN A 39 5.69 14.10 1.22
CA GLN A 39 4.68 14.41 2.22
C GLN A 39 4.55 13.32 3.26
N VAL A 40 5.16 12.17 3.04
CA VAL A 40 5.15 11.04 3.95
C VAL A 40 5.92 11.41 5.21
N GLN A 41 5.26 11.35 6.35
CA GLN A 41 5.85 11.56 7.66
C GLN A 41 6.17 10.23 8.35
N GLU A 42 5.30 9.25 8.15
CA GLU A 42 5.43 7.95 8.79
C GLU A 42 4.80 6.88 7.89
N LEU A 43 5.46 5.74 7.76
CA LEU A 43 4.96 4.56 7.06
C LEU A 43 5.17 3.34 7.96
N ASN A 44 4.08 2.72 8.37
CA ASN A 44 4.10 1.49 9.16
C ASN A 44 3.58 0.33 8.33
N ILE A 45 4.30 -0.78 8.35
CA ILE A 45 3.95 -2.01 7.67
C ILE A 45 3.95 -3.14 8.69
N PHE A 46 2.84 -3.87 8.77
CA PHE A 46 2.65 -4.96 9.71
C PHE A 46 2.46 -6.28 8.96
N GLN A 47 3.31 -7.23 9.26
CA GLN A 47 3.21 -8.61 8.80
C GLN A 47 3.17 -9.54 10.00
N ALA A 48 2.32 -10.57 9.95
CA ALA A 48 2.24 -11.59 10.97
C ALA A 48 2.35 -12.99 10.31
N VAL A 49 2.98 -13.92 11.02
CA VAL A 49 3.19 -15.28 10.49
C VAL A 49 1.87 -16.05 10.32
N ASP A 50 0.88 -15.70 11.12
CA ASP A 50 -0.47 -16.28 11.12
C ASP A 50 -1.45 -15.58 10.16
N SER A 51 -1.02 -14.52 9.49
CA SER A 51 -1.83 -13.78 8.52
C SER A 51 -1.20 -13.79 7.14
N PRO A 52 -1.92 -14.23 6.09
CA PRO A 52 -1.41 -14.17 4.72
C PRO A 52 -1.44 -12.75 4.15
N PHE A 53 -2.00 -11.78 4.88
CA PHE A 53 -2.18 -10.42 4.43
C PHE A 53 -1.33 -9.45 5.23
N MET A 54 -0.94 -8.38 4.56
CA MET A 54 -0.21 -7.27 5.16
C MET A 54 -1.15 -6.09 5.39
N TYR A 55 -0.93 -5.41 6.50
CA TYR A 55 -1.63 -4.18 6.87
C TYR A 55 -0.62 -3.09 7.09
N GLY A 56 -1.07 -1.85 7.01
CA GLY A 56 -0.22 -0.73 7.31
C GLY A 56 -0.98 0.55 7.55
N SER A 57 -0.23 1.55 7.97
CA SER A 57 -0.70 2.91 8.05
C SER A 57 0.34 3.87 7.48
N ILE A 58 -0.13 4.91 6.83
CA ILE A 58 0.69 5.99 6.32
C ILE A 58 0.18 7.32 6.85
N MET A 59 1.08 8.10 7.39
CA MET A 59 0.80 9.47 7.81
C MET A 59 1.41 10.43 6.80
N ILE A 60 0.58 11.29 6.24
CA ILE A 60 1.00 12.29 5.25
C ILE A 60 0.63 13.69 5.70
N ASN A 61 1.51 14.64 5.43
CA ASN A 61 1.21 16.06 5.54
C ASN A 61 0.76 16.56 4.16
N ASP A 62 -0.55 16.68 3.98
CA ASP A 62 -1.15 17.07 2.69
C ASP A 62 -0.95 18.56 2.40
N ALA A 63 0.28 18.91 2.05
CA ALA A 63 0.65 20.26 1.67
C ALA A 63 0.25 20.64 0.24
N VAL A 64 0.11 19.64 -0.64
CA VAL A 64 -0.30 19.84 -2.05
C VAL A 64 -1.80 19.73 -2.28
N GLY A 65 -2.58 19.38 -1.24
CA GLY A 65 -4.02 19.21 -1.37
C GLY A 65 -4.41 17.92 -2.10
N ALA A 66 -3.64 16.84 -1.91
CA ALA A 66 -3.92 15.53 -2.52
C ALA A 66 -5.35 15.06 -2.24
N ALA A 67 -5.84 15.27 -1.01
CA ALA A 67 -7.21 14.97 -0.62
C ALA A 67 -8.28 15.83 -1.33
N SER A 68 -7.88 16.95 -1.93
CA SER A 68 -8.76 17.78 -2.74
C SER A 68 -8.73 17.38 -4.22
N ILE A 69 -7.62 16.83 -4.68
CA ILE A 69 -7.44 16.33 -6.04
C ILE A 69 -8.07 14.95 -6.18
N ILE A 70 -7.78 14.07 -5.22
CA ILE A 70 -8.35 12.72 -5.16
C ILE A 70 -9.23 12.66 -3.91
N PRO A 71 -10.56 12.53 -4.05
CA PRO A 71 -11.43 12.31 -2.91
C PRO A 71 -11.12 10.94 -2.31
N ILE A 72 -10.42 10.94 -1.17
CA ILE A 72 -10.08 9.70 -0.47
C ILE A 72 -11.32 9.20 0.27
N ILE A 73 -11.94 8.17 -0.28
CA ILE A 73 -13.19 7.56 0.20
C ILE A 73 -13.01 6.11 0.67
N GLY A 74 -11.80 5.51 0.45
CA GLY A 74 -11.47 4.18 0.92
C GLY A 74 -11.53 3.10 -0.18
N GLN A 75 -11.08 3.40 -1.39
CA GLN A 75 -10.88 2.44 -2.49
C GLN A 75 -9.66 2.80 -3.34
N GLU A 76 -8.98 3.85 -2.97
CA GLU A 76 -7.82 4.35 -3.67
C GLU A 76 -6.65 3.37 -3.50
N ARG A 77 -5.80 3.34 -4.52
CA ARG A 77 -4.58 2.55 -4.48
C ARG A 77 -3.44 3.37 -3.90
N LEU A 78 -2.74 2.80 -2.95
CA LEU A 78 -1.48 3.32 -2.47
C LEU A 78 -0.35 2.53 -3.13
N LEU A 79 0.44 3.21 -3.93
CA LEU A 79 1.62 2.67 -4.59
C LEU A 79 2.84 3.16 -3.85
N PHE A 80 3.73 2.27 -3.46
CA PHE A 80 4.99 2.65 -2.84
C PHE A 80 6.08 1.65 -3.14
N SER A 81 7.33 2.11 -3.14
CA SER A 81 8.51 1.27 -3.11
C SER A 81 9.30 1.54 -1.85
N LEU A 82 9.71 0.49 -1.18
CA LEU A 82 10.52 0.55 0.03
C LEU A 82 11.62 -0.50 -0.07
N ARG A 83 12.83 -0.09 0.21
CA ARG A 83 13.98 -0.96 0.19
C ARG A 83 14.81 -0.82 1.46
N THR A 84 15.27 -1.94 1.99
CA THR A 84 16.27 -1.96 3.04
C THR A 84 17.63 -2.25 2.42
N PRO A 85 18.63 -1.34 2.52
CA PRO A 85 19.96 -1.60 2.00
C PRO A 85 20.60 -2.81 2.68
N GLY A 86 21.35 -3.63 1.93
CA GLY A 86 22.13 -4.74 2.48
C GLY A 86 21.75 -6.11 1.94
N THR A 87 22.41 -7.16 2.44
CA THR A 87 22.35 -8.53 1.91
C THR A 87 21.02 -9.26 2.17
N PHE A 88 20.24 -8.79 3.14
CA PHE A 88 18.92 -9.34 3.50
C PHE A 88 17.84 -8.27 3.35
N ALA A 89 17.89 -7.57 2.23
CA ALA A 89 16.96 -6.50 1.94
C ALA A 89 15.51 -7.03 1.86
N ILE A 90 14.62 -6.36 2.58
CA ILE A 90 13.18 -6.47 2.31
C ILE A 90 12.92 -5.43 1.23
N ASP A 91 12.71 -5.91 0.01
CA ASP A 91 12.45 -5.04 -1.13
C ASP A 91 10.97 -5.09 -1.52
N PHE A 92 10.33 -3.94 -1.48
CA PHE A 92 9.03 -3.73 -2.09
C PHE A 92 9.22 -2.85 -3.33
N ASP A 93 9.52 -3.45 -4.47
CA ASP A 93 9.83 -2.74 -5.72
C ASP A 93 8.70 -1.84 -6.21
N THR A 94 7.48 -2.32 -6.15
CA THR A 94 6.28 -1.51 -6.32
C THR A 94 5.15 -2.22 -5.61
N TYR A 95 4.87 -1.78 -4.41
CA TYR A 95 3.77 -2.35 -3.63
C TYR A 95 2.46 -1.65 -3.98
N ASN A 96 1.42 -2.44 -4.20
CA ASN A 96 0.10 -1.95 -4.56
C ASN A 96 -0.89 -2.32 -3.46
N ALA A 97 -1.12 -1.38 -2.58
CA ALA A 97 -2.05 -1.52 -1.48
C ALA A 97 -3.38 -0.82 -1.78
N VAL A 98 -4.39 -1.08 -0.97
CA VAL A 98 -5.69 -0.40 -1.01
C VAL A 98 -5.88 0.36 0.30
N ILE A 99 -6.16 1.64 0.20
CA ILE A 99 -6.57 2.45 1.35
C ILE A 99 -8.01 2.05 1.67
N TYR A 100 -8.26 1.61 2.90
CA TYR A 100 -9.60 1.20 3.32
C TYR A 100 -10.20 2.10 4.39
N ASN A 101 -9.39 2.93 5.04
CA ASN A 101 -9.87 3.85 6.06
C ASN A 101 -9.03 5.13 6.14
N VAL A 102 -9.70 6.22 6.48
CA VAL A 102 -9.07 7.49 6.87
C VAL A 102 -9.24 7.63 8.38
N ASP A 103 -8.23 7.21 9.14
CA ASP A 103 -8.33 7.11 10.59
C ASP A 103 -8.42 8.47 11.27
N LYS A 104 -7.63 9.43 10.80
CA LYS A 104 -7.57 10.77 11.41
C LYS A 104 -7.29 11.83 10.36
N ARG A 105 -7.92 12.97 10.55
CA ARG A 105 -7.63 14.22 9.84
C ARG A 105 -7.33 15.31 10.85
N PHE A 106 -6.13 15.82 10.84
CA PHE A 106 -5.74 16.95 11.68
C PHE A 106 -5.58 18.18 10.80
N GLN A 107 -6.29 19.24 11.13
CA GLN A 107 -6.11 20.53 10.46
C GLN A 107 -4.96 21.28 11.15
N GLY A 108 -3.88 21.50 10.41
CA GLY A 108 -2.74 22.29 10.88
C GLY A 108 -3.03 23.79 10.82
N THR A 109 -2.23 24.58 11.55
CA THR A 109 -2.37 26.04 11.65
C THR A 109 -2.08 26.77 10.32
N ASN A 110 -1.38 26.14 9.37
CA ASN A 110 -0.90 26.71 8.12
C ASN A 110 -1.49 26.05 6.86
N ARG A 111 -2.80 25.93 6.76
CA ARG A 111 -3.53 25.39 5.58
C ARG A 111 -3.17 23.95 5.17
N GLY A 112 -2.23 23.30 5.82
CA GLY A 112 -1.93 21.88 5.63
C GLY A 112 -2.82 21.01 6.53
N GLN A 113 -3.22 19.86 6.04
CA GLN A 113 -3.86 18.84 6.85
C GLN A 113 -2.96 17.61 6.95
N THR A 114 -2.93 17.01 8.12
CA THR A 114 -2.29 15.71 8.30
C THR A 114 -3.34 14.62 8.21
N LEU A 115 -3.11 13.65 7.36
CA LEU A 115 -3.98 12.49 7.17
C LEU A 115 -3.28 11.24 7.67
N LEU A 116 -3.97 10.44 8.46
CA LEU A 116 -3.57 9.08 8.79
C LEU A 116 -4.48 8.12 8.03
N LEU A 117 -3.89 7.37 7.11
CA LEU A 117 -4.58 6.46 6.21
C LEU A 117 -4.18 5.03 6.55
N SER A 118 -5.16 4.15 6.73
CA SER A 118 -4.92 2.71 6.86
C SER A 118 -5.06 2.01 5.53
N PHE A 119 -4.11 1.12 5.24
CA PHE A 119 -4.10 0.35 4.00
C PHE A 119 -3.90 -1.14 4.25
N THR A 120 -4.25 -1.93 3.27
CA THR A 120 -4.06 -3.39 3.26
C THR A 120 -3.72 -3.88 1.86
N THR A 121 -3.32 -5.14 1.75
CA THR A 121 -3.10 -5.77 0.45
C THR A 121 -4.38 -5.81 -0.38
N LEU A 122 -4.23 -5.74 -1.69
CA LEU A 122 -5.35 -5.87 -2.62
C LEU A 122 -6.08 -7.20 -2.46
N GLU A 123 -5.33 -8.26 -2.19
CA GLU A 123 -5.85 -9.62 -1.98
C GLU A 123 -6.75 -9.66 -0.75
N ASN A 124 -6.33 -9.02 0.37
CA ASN A 124 -7.18 -8.92 1.57
C ASN A 124 -8.47 -8.15 1.29
N TYR A 125 -8.36 -7.02 0.59
CA TYR A 125 -9.51 -6.22 0.22
C TYR A 125 -10.51 -7.00 -0.64
N ARG A 126 -10.02 -7.80 -1.59
CA ARG A 126 -10.85 -8.70 -2.39
C ARG A 126 -11.46 -9.82 -1.56
N ASN A 127 -10.65 -10.46 -0.72
CA ASN A 127 -11.08 -11.58 0.14
C ASN A 127 -12.22 -11.18 1.09
N THR A 128 -12.17 -9.98 1.68
CA THR A 128 -13.25 -9.51 2.56
C THR A 128 -14.58 -9.29 1.84
N ARG A 129 -14.56 -9.08 0.53
CA ARG A 129 -15.75 -8.86 -0.32
C ARG A 129 -16.26 -10.14 -0.98
N THR A 130 -15.48 -11.20 -0.95
CA THR A 130 -15.77 -12.47 -1.61
C THR A 130 -16.23 -13.49 -0.57
N LYS A 131 -17.38 -14.09 -0.81
CA LYS A 131 -17.90 -15.19 0.03
C LYS A 131 -18.02 -16.44 -0.82
N VAL A 132 -17.31 -17.49 -0.42
CA VAL A 132 -17.45 -18.81 -1.02
C VAL A 132 -18.53 -19.57 -0.27
N SER A 133 -19.60 -19.95 -0.97
CA SER A 133 -20.68 -20.81 -0.45
C SER A 133 -20.86 -21.97 -1.42
N LYS A 134 -20.00 -22.98 -1.28
CA LYS A 134 -19.96 -24.15 -2.16
C LYS A 134 -19.55 -25.38 -1.33
N SER A 135 -20.16 -26.54 -1.60
CA SER A 135 -19.73 -27.81 -1.03
C SER A 135 -18.77 -28.50 -1.98
N PHE A 136 -17.72 -29.09 -1.44
CA PHE A 136 -16.71 -29.81 -2.20
C PHE A 136 -16.63 -31.27 -1.76
N GLN A 137 -16.47 -32.18 -2.73
CA GLN A 137 -16.13 -33.56 -2.51
C GLN A 137 -14.83 -33.87 -3.26
N ALA A 138 -13.73 -33.34 -2.77
CA ALA A 138 -12.43 -33.44 -3.41
C ALA A 138 -11.31 -33.34 -2.38
N THR A 139 -10.08 -33.61 -2.81
CA THR A 139 -8.91 -33.41 -1.95
C THR A 139 -8.67 -31.90 -1.75
N PRO A 140 -8.00 -31.47 -0.66
CA PRO A 140 -7.71 -30.05 -0.42
C PRO A 140 -7.01 -29.36 -1.59
N SER A 141 -6.10 -30.04 -2.28
CA SER A 141 -5.40 -29.51 -3.46
C SER A 141 -6.36 -29.23 -4.62
N GLN A 142 -7.25 -30.16 -4.91
CA GLN A 142 -8.26 -30.01 -5.97
C GLN A 142 -9.26 -28.90 -5.65
N ILE A 143 -9.63 -28.75 -4.38
CA ILE A 143 -10.49 -27.64 -3.94
C ILE A 143 -9.79 -26.31 -4.17
N ALA A 144 -8.50 -26.20 -3.82
CA ALA A 144 -7.72 -24.99 -4.04
C ALA A 144 -7.60 -24.65 -5.55
N GLU A 145 -7.30 -25.63 -6.38
CA GLU A 145 -7.24 -25.46 -7.85
C GLU A 145 -8.58 -25.01 -8.42
N GLU A 146 -9.68 -25.61 -7.98
CA GLU A 146 -11.03 -25.24 -8.44
C GLU A 146 -11.40 -23.80 -8.03
N LEU A 147 -11.04 -23.39 -6.81
CA LEU A 147 -11.29 -22.03 -6.34
C LEU A 147 -10.43 -21.00 -7.08
N LEU A 148 -9.16 -21.29 -7.34
CA LEU A 148 -8.27 -20.40 -8.06
C LEU A 148 -8.60 -20.29 -9.55
N ALA A 149 -9.18 -21.34 -10.15
CA ALA A 149 -9.62 -21.32 -11.53
C ALA A 149 -10.97 -20.61 -11.75
N ASP A 150 -11.72 -20.38 -10.68
CA ASP A 150 -13.03 -19.72 -10.76
C ASP A 150 -12.86 -18.20 -10.86
N SER A 151 -13.17 -17.62 -12.00
CA SER A 151 -13.03 -16.17 -12.28
C SER A 151 -13.88 -15.25 -11.40
N ARG A 152 -14.69 -15.80 -10.52
CA ARG A 152 -15.51 -15.04 -9.56
C ARG A 152 -14.76 -14.68 -8.28
N TYR A 153 -13.60 -15.31 -8.05
CA TYR A 153 -12.77 -15.10 -6.84
C TYR A 153 -11.34 -14.57 -7.13
#